data_69b7e0b33d5d8db1db6007f4b9247721
#
_entry.id   69b7e0b33d5d8db1db6007f4b9247721
#
_cell.length_a   1.000
_cell.length_b   1.000
_cell.length_c   1.000
_cell.angle_alpha   90.00
_cell.angle_beta   90.00
_cell.angle_gamma   90.00
#
_symmetry.space_group_name_H-M   'P 1'
#
loop_
_entity.id
_entity.type
_entity.pdbx_description
1 polymer ?
#
loop_
_entity_poly.entity_id
_entity_poly.type
_entity_poly.pdbx_seq_one_letter_code
_entity_poly.pdbx_strand_id
1 'polypeptide(L)'
;FENFVSPDSTTLAQVLSRSADGVKEYKALAAQDQANTELLSAWANALIEHQRQADALTLLAFALDDRWSEQLLVLWLKLADKDVKASLSQAQSWAERRPKDARLLEVLGQLAHRNGQWQDAKDYFETALKALSEKDSDKARIYQHLGSVWHALGDEHRALQYFMQAQSLATH
;
A
#
# COMPACT_ATOMS: atom_id res chain seq x y z
N PHE A 1 28.74 20.90 -26.14
CA PHE A 1 27.83 19.84 -25.65
C PHE A 1 27.63 20.09 -24.16
N GLU A 2 26.57 20.80 -23.80
CA GLU A 2 26.15 20.91 -22.43
C GLU A 2 25.73 19.52 -21.95
N ASN A 3 26.37 19.01 -20.90
CA ASN A 3 25.94 17.82 -20.18
C ASN A 3 24.56 18.14 -19.59
N PHE A 4 23.51 17.69 -20.27
CA PHE A 4 22.18 17.73 -19.75
C PHE A 4 22.11 16.69 -18.62
N VAL A 5 22.41 17.10 -17.40
CA VAL A 5 22.16 16.29 -16.21
C VAL A 5 20.66 16.31 -16.03
N SER A 6 20.01 15.18 -16.27
CA SER A 6 18.60 15.03 -15.91
C SER A 6 18.43 15.41 -14.44
N PRO A 7 17.45 16.25 -14.09
CA PRO A 7 17.19 16.58 -12.69
C PRO A 7 16.99 15.29 -11.93
N ASP A 8 17.52 15.20 -10.71
CA ASP A 8 17.28 14.05 -9.87
C ASP A 8 15.78 13.89 -9.57
N SER A 9 15.37 12.69 -9.15
CA SER A 9 13.96 12.39 -8.87
C SER A 9 13.33 13.36 -7.87
N THR A 10 14.11 13.86 -6.91
CA THR A 10 13.63 14.79 -5.88
C THR A 10 13.32 16.17 -6.49
N THR A 11 14.22 16.71 -7.32
CA THR A 11 14.02 18.00 -7.99
C THR A 11 12.84 17.96 -8.95
N LEU A 12 12.74 16.89 -9.75
CA LEU A 12 11.61 16.71 -10.67
C LEU A 12 10.28 16.57 -9.91
N ALA A 13 10.27 15.83 -8.80
CA ALA A 13 9.11 15.67 -7.94
C ALA A 13 8.61 17.01 -7.38
N GLN A 14 9.50 17.89 -6.95
CA GLN A 14 9.15 19.24 -6.47
C GLN A 14 8.51 20.08 -7.56
N VAL A 15 9.01 20.01 -8.79
CA VAL A 15 8.42 20.72 -9.94
C VAL A 15 7.02 20.19 -10.24
N LEU A 16 6.86 18.86 -10.31
CA LEU A 16 5.60 18.20 -10.61
C LEU A 16 4.53 18.46 -9.51
N SER A 17 4.96 18.55 -8.25
CA SER A 17 4.05 18.82 -7.13
C SER A 17 3.36 20.18 -7.18
N ARG A 18 3.87 21.11 -7.97
CA ARG A 18 3.29 22.45 -8.16
C ARG A 18 2.10 22.44 -9.12
N SER A 19 1.98 21.42 -9.95
CA SER A 19 0.83 21.29 -10.86
C SER A 19 -0.47 21.00 -10.10
N ALA A 20 -1.57 21.59 -10.56
CA ALA A 20 -2.90 21.34 -10.01
C ALA A 20 -3.46 19.96 -10.41
N ASP A 21 -2.97 19.36 -11.50
CA ASP A 21 -3.44 18.09 -12.05
C ASP A 21 -2.29 17.09 -12.19
N GLY A 22 -2.03 16.35 -11.12
CA GLY A 22 -0.96 15.35 -11.07
C GLY A 22 -1.16 14.19 -12.05
N VAL A 23 -2.41 13.79 -12.32
CA VAL A 23 -2.71 12.72 -13.28
C VAL A 23 -2.35 13.15 -14.71
N LYS A 24 -2.65 14.40 -15.08
CA LYS A 24 -2.25 14.96 -16.38
C LYS A 24 -0.73 14.99 -16.53
N GLU A 25 -0.03 15.44 -15.50
CA GLU A 25 1.44 15.45 -15.49
C GLU A 25 2.02 14.04 -15.59
N TYR A 26 1.45 13.07 -14.85
CA TYR A 26 1.88 11.68 -14.94
C TYR A 26 1.76 11.13 -16.36
N LYS A 27 0.63 11.38 -17.04
CA LYS A 27 0.41 10.94 -18.43
C LYS A 27 1.40 11.58 -19.41
N ALA A 28 1.88 12.78 -19.10
CA ALA A 28 2.85 13.50 -19.93
C ALA A 28 4.30 13.01 -19.72
N LEU A 29 4.59 12.25 -18.64
CA LEU A 29 5.92 11.71 -18.38
C LEU A 29 6.33 10.68 -19.42
N ALA A 30 7.64 10.58 -19.67
CA ALA A 30 8.23 9.47 -20.42
C ALA A 30 7.97 8.14 -19.70
N ALA A 31 7.88 7.04 -20.46
CA ALA A 31 7.57 5.72 -19.90
C ALA A 31 8.54 5.27 -18.79
N GLN A 32 9.82 5.62 -18.90
CA GLN A 32 10.82 5.36 -17.87
C GLN A 32 10.55 6.09 -16.55
N ASP A 33 10.04 7.32 -16.62
CA ASP A 33 9.71 8.13 -15.43
C ASP A 33 8.40 7.67 -14.81
N GLN A 34 7.42 7.27 -15.62
CA GLN A 34 6.18 6.63 -15.14
C GLN A 34 6.47 5.32 -14.37
N ALA A 35 7.49 4.57 -14.77
CA ALA A 35 7.92 3.35 -14.11
C ALA A 35 8.85 3.59 -12.91
N ASN A 36 9.28 4.83 -12.69
CA ASN A 36 10.22 5.18 -11.62
C ASN A 36 9.47 5.35 -10.29
N THR A 37 9.46 4.28 -9.47
CA THR A 37 8.79 4.29 -8.16
C THR A 37 9.39 5.29 -7.18
N GLU A 38 10.69 5.57 -7.28
CA GLU A 38 11.36 6.58 -6.46
C GLU A 38 10.86 8.00 -6.79
N LEU A 39 10.75 8.33 -8.07
CA LEU A 39 10.16 9.59 -8.51
C LEU A 39 8.70 9.73 -8.03
N LEU A 40 7.88 8.71 -8.22
CA LEU A 40 6.47 8.73 -7.82
C LEU A 40 6.31 8.85 -6.30
N SER A 41 7.15 8.17 -5.53
CA SER A 41 7.16 8.29 -4.07
C SER A 41 7.59 9.68 -3.61
N ALA A 42 8.63 10.25 -4.21
CA ALA A 42 9.09 11.60 -3.91
C ALA A 42 8.02 12.65 -4.28
N TRP A 43 7.35 12.47 -5.41
CA TRP A 43 6.26 13.35 -5.84
C TRP A 43 5.06 13.29 -4.91
N ALA A 44 4.63 12.10 -4.50
CA ALA A 44 3.57 11.93 -3.52
C ALA A 44 3.93 12.59 -2.17
N ASN A 45 5.16 12.41 -1.69
CA ASN A 45 5.65 13.05 -0.47
C ASN A 45 5.66 14.57 -0.59
N ALA A 46 6.08 15.12 -1.72
CA ALA A 46 6.04 16.57 -1.96
C ALA A 46 4.59 17.11 -1.93
N LEU A 47 3.63 16.38 -2.48
CA LEU A 47 2.21 16.74 -2.40
C LEU A 47 1.71 16.73 -0.94
N ILE A 48 2.16 15.77 -0.13
CA ILE A 48 1.82 15.71 1.30
C ILE A 48 2.40 16.90 2.07
N GLU A 49 3.65 17.27 1.80
CA GLU A 49 4.30 18.44 2.40
C GLU A 49 3.53 19.73 2.10
N HIS A 50 2.92 19.82 0.93
CA HIS A 50 2.05 20.93 0.54
C HIS A 50 0.58 20.76 1.01
N GLN A 51 0.31 19.82 1.93
CA GLN A 51 -1.03 19.53 2.47
C GLN A 51 -2.05 19.06 1.40
N ARG A 52 -1.56 18.48 0.32
CA ARG A 52 -2.35 17.96 -0.80
C ARG A 52 -2.45 16.42 -0.78
N GLN A 53 -2.85 15.88 0.35
CA GLN A 53 -2.94 14.42 0.53
C GLN A 53 -3.92 13.74 -0.42
N ALA A 54 -5.05 14.38 -0.72
CA ALA A 54 -6.04 13.85 -1.66
C ALA A 54 -5.46 13.73 -3.08
N ASP A 55 -4.64 14.70 -3.50
CA ASP A 55 -3.96 14.65 -4.80
C ASP A 55 -2.90 13.56 -4.83
N ALA A 56 -2.17 13.35 -3.74
CA ALA A 56 -1.21 12.26 -3.61
C ALA A 56 -1.89 10.89 -3.71
N LEU A 57 -3.02 10.70 -3.05
CA LEU A 57 -3.81 9.46 -3.16
C LEU A 57 -4.31 9.21 -4.58
N THR A 58 -4.83 10.24 -5.23
CA THR A 58 -5.29 10.16 -6.62
C THR A 58 -4.16 9.79 -7.58
N LEU A 59 -3.00 10.43 -7.43
CA LEU A 59 -1.81 10.14 -8.21
C LEU A 59 -1.35 8.68 -8.05
N LEU A 60 -1.23 8.23 -6.80
CA LEU A 60 -0.78 6.87 -6.49
C LEU A 60 -1.77 5.82 -6.98
N ALA A 61 -3.08 6.04 -6.82
CA ALA A 61 -4.09 5.13 -7.34
C ALA A 61 -4.04 5.03 -8.86
N PHE A 62 -3.88 6.16 -9.55
CA PHE A 62 -3.72 6.17 -11.00
C PHE A 62 -2.45 5.44 -11.46
N ALA A 63 -1.32 5.70 -10.80
CA ALA A 63 -0.06 5.04 -11.10
C ALA A 63 -0.13 3.53 -10.86
N LEU A 64 -0.83 3.08 -9.80
CA LEU A 64 -1.06 1.67 -9.50
C LEU A 64 -1.96 0.98 -10.55
N ASP A 65 -2.96 1.69 -11.05
CA ASP A 65 -3.81 1.18 -12.14
C ASP A 65 -3.03 0.99 -13.45
N ASP A 66 -2.11 1.89 -13.72
CA ASP A 66 -1.27 1.85 -14.92
C ASP A 66 -0.12 0.83 -14.79
N ARG A 67 0.63 0.92 -13.69
CA ARG A 67 1.80 0.07 -13.41
C ARG A 67 1.81 -0.36 -11.95
N TRP A 68 1.50 -1.63 -11.72
CA TRP A 68 1.46 -2.17 -10.36
C TRP A 68 2.83 -2.12 -9.68
N SER A 69 2.87 -1.61 -8.45
CA SER A 69 4.06 -1.55 -7.62
C SER A 69 3.70 -1.78 -6.16
N GLU A 70 4.31 -2.78 -5.55
CA GLU A 70 4.14 -3.06 -4.13
C GLU A 70 4.58 -1.88 -3.25
N GLN A 71 5.66 -1.20 -3.62
CA GLN A 71 6.16 -0.03 -2.90
C GLN A 71 5.15 1.12 -2.91
N LEU A 72 4.52 1.39 -4.06
CA LEU A 72 3.49 2.42 -4.16
C LEU A 72 2.20 2.02 -3.42
N LEU A 73 1.86 0.74 -3.40
CA LEU A 73 0.72 0.24 -2.64
C LEU A 73 0.89 0.48 -1.14
N VAL A 74 2.08 0.23 -0.60
CA VAL A 74 2.40 0.48 0.82
C VAL A 74 2.30 1.96 1.14
N LEU A 75 2.82 2.82 0.28
CA LEU A 75 2.73 4.28 0.44
C LEU A 75 1.28 4.76 0.37
N TRP A 76 0.51 4.27 -0.61
CA TRP A 76 -0.92 4.57 -0.75
C TRP A 76 -1.69 4.18 0.52
N LEU A 77 -1.44 3.00 1.09
CA LEU A 77 -2.08 2.54 2.32
C LEU A 77 -1.83 3.49 3.50
N LYS A 78 -0.60 4.01 3.63
CA LYS A 78 -0.27 4.98 4.70
C LYS A 78 -1.08 6.26 4.60
N LEU A 79 -1.43 6.68 3.39
CA LEU A 79 -2.19 7.90 3.14
C LEU A 79 -3.71 7.69 3.19
N ALA A 80 -4.17 6.46 3.08
CA ALA A 80 -5.58 6.08 2.92
C ALA A 80 -6.41 6.18 4.22
N ASP A 81 -5.87 6.73 5.30
CA ASP A 81 -6.48 6.70 6.63
C ASP A 81 -7.75 7.56 6.79
N LYS A 82 -8.00 8.53 5.91
CA LYS A 82 -9.11 9.49 6.10
C LYS A 82 -10.47 8.94 5.66
N ASP A 83 -10.51 8.12 4.62
CA ASP A 83 -11.73 7.48 4.12
C ASP A 83 -11.48 6.00 3.88
N VAL A 84 -11.58 5.23 4.95
CA VAL A 84 -11.31 3.80 4.94
C VAL A 84 -12.26 3.05 4.01
N LYS A 85 -13.53 3.47 3.91
CA LYS A 85 -14.52 2.81 3.02
C LYS A 85 -14.16 2.99 1.56
N ALA A 86 -13.84 4.20 1.14
CA ALA A 86 -13.42 4.48 -0.23
C ALA A 86 -12.12 3.75 -0.56
N SER A 87 -11.17 3.74 0.36
CA SER A 87 -9.90 3.02 0.21
C SER A 87 -10.08 1.52 0.11
N LEU A 88 -10.98 0.94 0.91
CA LEU A 88 -11.31 -0.48 0.84
C LEU A 88 -11.94 -0.84 -0.52
N SER A 89 -12.87 -0.04 -1.01
CA SER A 89 -13.48 -0.23 -2.34
C SER A 89 -12.45 -0.14 -3.46
N GLN A 90 -11.51 0.79 -3.38
CA GLN A 90 -10.41 0.92 -4.34
C GLN A 90 -9.51 -0.33 -4.33
N ALA A 91 -9.11 -0.79 -3.16
CA ALA A 91 -8.29 -1.99 -3.02
C ALA A 91 -9.03 -3.26 -3.50
N GLN A 92 -10.32 -3.36 -3.27
CA GLN A 92 -11.15 -4.45 -3.79
C GLN A 92 -11.17 -4.47 -5.32
N SER A 93 -11.26 -3.32 -5.97
CA SER A 93 -11.21 -3.24 -7.42
C SER A 93 -9.87 -3.72 -7.99
N TRP A 94 -8.77 -3.48 -7.30
CA TRP A 94 -7.47 -4.03 -7.67
C TRP A 94 -7.40 -5.56 -7.47
N ALA A 95 -8.02 -6.08 -6.41
CA ALA A 95 -8.05 -7.50 -6.12
C ALA A 95 -8.82 -8.33 -7.16
N GLU A 96 -9.81 -7.75 -7.84
CA GLU A 96 -10.49 -8.40 -8.96
C GLU A 96 -9.52 -8.79 -10.08
N ARG A 97 -8.52 -7.94 -10.32
CA ARG A 97 -7.47 -8.18 -11.31
C ARG A 97 -6.26 -8.95 -10.76
N ARG A 98 -6.09 -8.98 -9.43
CA ARG A 98 -4.93 -9.55 -8.72
C ARG A 98 -5.37 -10.38 -7.51
N PRO A 99 -6.19 -11.44 -7.71
CA PRO A 99 -6.82 -12.16 -6.60
C PRO A 99 -5.86 -12.97 -5.73
N LYS A 100 -4.63 -13.19 -6.20
CA LYS A 100 -3.59 -13.97 -5.49
C LYS A 100 -2.40 -13.12 -5.06
N ASP A 101 -2.50 -11.82 -5.14
CA ASP A 101 -1.44 -10.92 -4.67
C ASP A 101 -1.47 -10.85 -3.14
N ALA A 102 -0.51 -11.50 -2.49
CA ALA A 102 -0.46 -11.60 -1.03
C ALA A 102 -0.36 -10.24 -0.35
N ARG A 103 0.40 -9.29 -0.93
CA ARG A 103 0.54 -7.96 -0.37
C ARG A 103 -0.75 -7.16 -0.46
N LEU A 104 -1.45 -7.26 -1.58
CA LEU A 104 -2.76 -6.62 -1.75
C LEU A 104 -3.81 -7.21 -0.80
N LEU A 105 -3.83 -8.54 -0.63
CA LEU A 105 -4.71 -9.20 0.34
C LEU A 105 -4.41 -8.76 1.77
N GLU A 106 -3.16 -8.58 2.13
CA GLU A 106 -2.76 -8.02 3.43
C GLU A 106 -3.28 -6.58 3.60
N VAL A 107 -3.16 -5.75 2.58
CA VAL A 107 -3.71 -4.38 2.57
C VAL A 107 -5.22 -4.38 2.75
N LEU A 108 -5.93 -5.26 2.05
CA LEU A 108 -7.38 -5.44 2.22
C LEU A 108 -7.74 -5.84 3.65
N GLY A 109 -6.99 -6.76 4.24
CA GLY A 109 -7.17 -7.18 5.63
C GLY A 109 -7.00 -6.00 6.60
N GLN A 110 -5.97 -5.18 6.41
CA GLN A 110 -5.73 -3.99 7.23
C GLN A 110 -6.86 -2.96 7.10
N LEU A 111 -7.31 -2.68 5.89
CA LEU A 111 -8.41 -1.75 5.64
C LEU A 111 -9.74 -2.26 6.21
N ALA A 112 -10.05 -3.55 6.03
CA ALA A 112 -11.23 -4.18 6.62
C ALA A 112 -11.20 -4.13 8.15
N HIS A 113 -10.04 -4.38 8.77
CA HIS A 113 -9.86 -4.27 10.21
C HIS A 113 -10.11 -2.83 10.71
N ARG A 114 -9.54 -1.83 10.05
CA ARG A 114 -9.77 -0.41 10.38
C ARG A 114 -11.23 0.00 10.21
N ASN A 115 -11.95 -0.62 9.27
CA ASN A 115 -13.38 -0.37 9.04
C ASN A 115 -14.31 -1.17 9.98
N GLY A 116 -13.76 -1.93 10.93
CA GLY A 116 -14.53 -2.76 11.86
C GLY A 116 -15.10 -4.03 11.24
N GLN A 117 -14.71 -4.40 10.04
CA GLN A 117 -15.09 -5.64 9.35
C GLN A 117 -14.12 -6.76 9.71
N TRP A 118 -14.13 -7.17 10.98
CA TRP A 118 -13.11 -8.09 11.52
C TRP A 118 -13.17 -9.49 10.91
N GLN A 119 -14.34 -9.97 10.56
CA GLN A 119 -14.51 -11.28 9.92
C GLN A 119 -13.90 -11.27 8.50
N ASP A 120 -14.18 -10.23 7.74
CA ASP A 120 -13.59 -10.05 6.40
C ASP A 120 -12.09 -9.87 6.48
N ALA A 121 -11.61 -9.10 7.46
CA ALA A 121 -10.17 -8.93 7.71
C ALA A 121 -9.48 -10.27 7.97
N LYS A 122 -10.06 -11.12 8.81
CA LYS A 122 -9.57 -12.48 9.06
C LYS A 122 -9.44 -13.26 7.76
N ASP A 123 -10.49 -13.28 6.96
CA ASP A 123 -10.52 -14.04 5.70
C ASP A 123 -9.46 -13.52 4.70
N TYR A 124 -9.26 -12.21 4.60
CA TYR A 124 -8.21 -11.62 3.78
C TYR A 124 -6.80 -12.02 4.25
N PHE A 125 -6.53 -11.96 5.55
CA PHE A 125 -5.22 -12.34 6.08
C PHE A 125 -4.94 -13.84 5.93
N GLU A 126 -5.92 -14.70 6.13
CA GLU A 126 -5.78 -16.14 5.92
C GLU A 126 -5.50 -16.46 4.44
N THR A 127 -6.18 -15.78 3.53
CA THR A 127 -5.95 -15.91 2.09
C THR A 127 -4.56 -15.41 1.70
N ALA A 128 -4.11 -14.31 2.32
CA ALA A 128 -2.76 -13.79 2.12
C ALA A 128 -1.68 -14.79 2.54
N LEU A 129 -1.85 -15.46 3.68
CA LEU A 129 -0.94 -16.52 4.13
C LEU A 129 -0.82 -17.66 3.12
N LYS A 130 -1.94 -18.07 2.52
CA LYS A 130 -1.95 -19.12 1.48
C LYS A 130 -1.27 -18.69 0.18
N ALA A 131 -1.27 -17.40 -0.11
CA ALA A 131 -0.67 -16.82 -1.33
C ALA A 131 0.82 -16.55 -1.17
N LEU A 132 1.35 -16.51 0.07
CA LEU A 132 2.77 -16.27 0.33
C LEU A 132 3.62 -17.47 -0.08
N SER A 133 4.72 -17.17 -0.78
CA SER A 133 5.88 -18.04 -0.81
C SER A 133 6.63 -17.94 0.54
N GLU A 134 7.48 -18.88 0.85
CA GLU A 134 8.07 -19.15 2.17
C GLU A 134 8.96 -18.04 2.80
N LYS A 135 8.62 -16.76 2.64
CA LYS A 135 9.33 -15.68 3.33
C LYS A 135 8.76 -15.50 4.74
N ASP A 136 9.49 -15.97 5.74
CA ASP A 136 9.06 -15.94 7.14
C ASP A 136 8.74 -14.54 7.68
N SER A 137 9.45 -13.50 7.24
CA SER A 137 9.18 -12.11 7.65
C SER A 137 7.78 -11.63 7.25
N ASP A 138 7.32 -12.00 6.07
CA ASP A 138 5.99 -11.64 5.60
C ASP A 138 4.90 -12.40 6.37
N LYS A 139 5.13 -13.67 6.66
CA LYS A 139 4.23 -14.47 7.51
C LYS A 139 4.12 -13.91 8.92
N ALA A 140 5.25 -13.53 9.53
CA ALA A 140 5.27 -12.94 10.87
C ALA A 140 4.38 -11.69 10.95
N ARG A 141 4.46 -10.82 9.96
CA ARG A 141 3.63 -9.61 9.88
C ARG A 141 2.14 -9.95 9.79
N ILE A 142 1.77 -10.93 8.95
CA ILE A 142 0.37 -11.35 8.80
C ILE A 142 -0.15 -12.03 10.08
N TYR A 143 0.67 -12.82 10.75
CA TYR A 143 0.30 -13.40 12.04
C TYR A 143 0.04 -12.34 13.11
N GLN A 144 0.81 -11.25 13.14
CA GLN A 144 0.53 -10.11 14.02
C GLN A 144 -0.83 -9.47 13.71
N HIS A 145 -1.16 -9.29 12.44
CA HIS A 145 -2.48 -8.78 12.06
C HIS A 145 -3.61 -9.73 12.45
N LEU A 146 -3.44 -11.03 12.26
CA LEU A 146 -4.42 -12.03 12.68
C LEU A 146 -4.60 -12.04 14.21
N GLY A 147 -3.53 -11.91 14.97
CA GLY A 147 -3.61 -11.75 16.42
C GLY A 147 -4.48 -10.54 16.82
N SER A 148 -4.29 -9.41 16.18
CA SER A 148 -5.08 -8.19 16.40
C SER A 148 -6.55 -8.37 16.03
N VAL A 149 -6.84 -9.08 14.94
CA VAL A 149 -8.21 -9.38 14.50
C VAL A 149 -8.92 -10.30 15.51
N TRP A 150 -8.27 -11.38 15.95
CA TRP A 150 -8.85 -12.29 16.93
C TRP A 150 -9.08 -11.63 18.29
N HIS A 151 -8.19 -10.71 18.68
CA HIS A 151 -8.41 -9.86 19.85
C HIS A 151 -9.67 -9.01 19.69
N ALA A 152 -9.85 -8.36 18.54
CA ALA A 152 -11.06 -7.57 18.24
C ALA A 152 -12.34 -8.43 18.21
N LEU A 153 -12.23 -9.70 17.79
CA LEU A 153 -13.33 -10.67 17.84
C LEU A 153 -13.61 -11.23 19.23
N GLY A 154 -12.79 -10.90 20.23
CA GLY A 154 -12.94 -11.34 21.62
C GLY A 154 -12.34 -12.72 21.92
N ASP A 155 -11.61 -13.33 21.03
CA ASP A 155 -10.94 -14.62 21.23
C ASP A 155 -9.46 -14.39 21.60
N GLU A 156 -9.22 -14.12 22.89
CA GLU A 156 -7.88 -13.85 23.43
C GLU A 156 -6.95 -15.06 23.29
N HIS A 157 -7.46 -16.26 23.35
CA HIS A 157 -6.65 -17.48 23.23
C HIS A 157 -6.05 -17.61 21.82
N ARG A 158 -6.86 -17.44 20.79
CA ARG A 158 -6.40 -17.43 19.40
C ARG A 158 -5.49 -16.25 19.10
N ALA A 159 -5.84 -15.06 19.62
CA ALA A 159 -5.00 -13.88 19.50
C ALA A 159 -3.58 -14.13 20.02
N LEU A 160 -3.47 -14.71 21.23
CA LEU A 160 -2.17 -15.04 21.81
C LEU A 160 -1.40 -16.07 20.97
N GLN A 161 -2.06 -17.11 20.46
CA GLN A 161 -1.42 -18.11 19.60
C GLN A 161 -0.80 -17.47 18.34
N TYR A 162 -1.51 -16.56 17.67
CA TYR A 162 -0.99 -15.87 16.50
C TYR A 162 0.17 -14.92 16.84
N PHE A 163 0.09 -14.19 17.94
CA PHE A 163 1.21 -13.34 18.38
C PHE A 163 2.45 -14.15 18.72
N MET A 164 2.29 -15.32 19.34
CA MET A 164 3.41 -16.22 19.62
C MET A 164 4.02 -16.78 18.33
N GLN A 165 3.22 -17.15 17.34
CA GLN A 165 3.72 -17.57 16.03
C GLN A 165 4.49 -16.45 15.33
N ALA A 166 3.99 -15.24 15.34
CA ALA A 166 4.68 -14.07 14.79
C ALA A 166 6.04 -13.84 15.43
N GLN A 167 6.09 -13.92 16.75
CA GLN A 167 7.34 -13.75 17.51
C GLN A 167 8.34 -14.86 17.22
N SER A 168 7.89 -16.11 17.12
CA SER A 168 8.74 -17.25 16.79
C SER A 168 9.43 -17.11 15.43
N LEU A 169 8.72 -16.60 14.43
CA LEU A 169 9.28 -16.34 13.10
C LEU A 169 10.23 -15.13 13.06
N ALA A 170 9.99 -14.13 13.89
CA ALA A 170 10.83 -12.93 13.96
C ALA A 170 12.18 -13.17 14.64
N THR A 171 12.33 -14.24 15.44
CA THR A 171 13.57 -14.59 16.17
C THR A 171 14.51 -15.53 15.39
N HIS A 172 14.14 -15.94 14.20
CA HIS A 172 14.93 -16.75 13.27
C HIS A 172 15.21 -15.95 12.00
#